data_30dbf9d1492cc0bb48d7a31582155436
#
_entry.id   30dbf9d1492cc0bb48d7a31582155436
#
_cell.length_a   1.000
_cell.length_b   1.000
_cell.length_c   1.000
_cell.angle_alpha   90.00
_cell.angle_beta   90.00
_cell.angle_gamma   90.00
#
_symmetry.space_group_name_H-M   'P 1'
#
loop_
_entity.id
_entity.type
_entity.pdbx_description
1 polymer ?
#
loop_
_entity_poly.entity_id
_entity_poly.type
_entity_poly.pdbx_seq_one_letter_code
_entity_poly.pdbx_strand_id
1 'polypeptide(L)'
;MNKLKEIFDKTKVEERKRLLEELGIVGNRAIHEIASHNGWKDGSTEKVALHGMLGAITSAKSGGSALSGLIAGGANEYAIGYLEKSKGKDWINKHPDTVQNISAAFGGILSKMTGGSGHTGAYISQMGTKWNEYLLTQLERSEEELWEQKEKEREQYPGNGAYSKEEIEDAIEKGVIKEKDYFMNLA
;
A
#
# COMPACT_ATOMS: atom_id res chain seq x y z
N MET A 1 -13.92 -36.72 28.95
CA MET A 1 -13.19 -35.45 28.98
C MET A 1 -13.22 -34.84 27.59
N ASN A 2 -14.13 -33.89 27.34
CA ASN A 2 -14.13 -33.15 26.07
C ASN A 2 -12.95 -32.21 26.08
N LYS A 3 -11.92 -32.47 25.22
CA LYS A 3 -10.90 -31.51 24.91
C LYS A 3 -11.59 -30.27 24.32
N LEU A 4 -11.54 -29.16 25.01
CA LEU A 4 -11.85 -27.86 24.43
C LEU A 4 -10.93 -27.74 23.18
N LYS A 5 -11.57 -27.76 22.01
CA LYS A 5 -10.87 -27.51 20.75
C LYS A 5 -10.19 -26.15 20.92
N GLU A 6 -8.90 -26.09 20.68
CA GLU A 6 -8.18 -24.80 20.64
C GLU A 6 -8.90 -23.91 19.62
N ILE A 7 -9.72 -22.98 20.13
CA ILE A 7 -10.55 -22.10 19.31
C ILE A 7 -9.70 -20.99 18.69
N PHE A 8 -8.50 -20.81 19.24
CA PHE A 8 -7.60 -19.74 18.85
C PHE A 8 -6.17 -20.27 18.67
N ASP A 9 -5.73 -20.32 17.42
CA ASP A 9 -4.33 -20.58 17.07
C ASP A 9 -3.67 -19.23 16.75
N LYS A 10 -2.95 -18.68 17.71
CA LYS A 10 -2.29 -17.37 17.61
C LYS A 10 -1.37 -17.30 16.39
N THR A 11 -0.60 -18.35 16.12
CA THR A 11 0.34 -18.42 15.00
C THR A 11 -0.39 -18.28 13.67
N LYS A 12 -1.47 -19.04 13.47
CA LYS A 12 -2.29 -18.95 12.24
C LYS A 12 -2.95 -17.58 12.05
N VAL A 13 -3.32 -16.93 13.15
CA VAL A 13 -3.89 -15.58 13.07
C VAL A 13 -2.83 -14.57 12.67
N GLU A 14 -1.64 -14.67 13.23
CA GLU A 14 -0.51 -13.79 12.88
C GLU A 14 -0.04 -14.02 11.45
N GLU A 15 0.10 -15.27 11.01
CA GLU A 15 0.42 -15.61 9.62
C GLU A 15 -0.60 -15.05 8.63
N ARG A 16 -1.89 -15.20 8.94
CA ARG A 16 -2.96 -14.66 8.09
C ARG A 16 -2.92 -13.14 8.03
N LYS A 17 -2.69 -12.47 9.17
CA LYS A 17 -2.58 -11.01 9.22
C LYS A 17 -1.41 -10.53 8.37
N ARG A 18 -0.25 -11.16 8.51
CA ARG A 18 0.95 -10.85 7.72
C ARG A 18 0.71 -11.06 6.21
N LEU A 19 0.10 -12.19 5.83
CA LEU A 19 -0.26 -12.44 4.43
C LEU A 19 -1.19 -11.38 3.85
N LEU A 20 -2.19 -10.93 4.62
CA LEU A 20 -3.12 -9.88 4.18
C LEU A 20 -2.41 -8.52 4.06
N GLU A 21 -1.47 -8.23 4.94
CA GLU A 21 -0.66 -7.01 4.88
C GLU A 21 0.24 -7.02 3.64
N GLU A 22 0.97 -8.10 3.41
CA GLU A 22 1.82 -8.28 2.22
C GLU A 22 0.99 -8.22 0.92
N LEU A 23 -0.18 -8.85 0.90
CA LEU A 23 -1.11 -8.77 -0.24
C LEU A 23 -1.57 -7.33 -0.49
N GLY A 24 -1.84 -6.58 0.58
CA GLY A 24 -2.18 -5.16 0.49
C GLY A 24 -1.05 -4.33 -0.11
N ILE A 25 0.17 -4.50 0.38
CA ILE A 25 1.35 -3.78 -0.11
C ILE A 25 1.61 -4.09 -1.58
N VAL A 26 1.81 -5.37 -1.91
CA VAL A 26 2.16 -5.81 -3.27
C VAL A 26 1.03 -5.50 -4.25
N GLY A 27 -0.23 -5.74 -3.84
CA GLY A 27 -1.38 -5.48 -4.70
C GLY A 27 -1.57 -4.00 -5.03
N ASN A 28 -1.46 -3.11 -4.04
CA ASN A 28 -1.60 -1.67 -4.30
C ASN A 28 -0.41 -1.13 -5.11
N ARG A 29 0.82 -1.58 -4.85
CA ARG A 29 2.00 -1.24 -5.67
C ARG A 29 1.80 -1.65 -7.13
N ALA A 30 1.37 -2.89 -7.39
CA ALA A 30 1.11 -3.37 -8.74
C ALA A 30 0.01 -2.54 -9.45
N ILE A 31 -1.05 -2.16 -8.74
CA ILE A 31 -2.09 -1.29 -9.29
C ILE A 31 -1.51 0.08 -9.63
N HIS A 32 -0.68 0.64 -8.76
CA HIS A 32 -0.01 1.92 -9.00
C HIS A 32 0.89 1.88 -10.24
N GLU A 33 1.73 0.87 -10.36
CA GLU A 33 2.62 0.68 -11.53
C GLU A 33 1.83 0.55 -12.84
N ILE A 34 0.77 -0.27 -12.84
CA ILE A 34 -0.13 -0.41 -14.00
C ILE A 34 -0.80 0.92 -14.34
N ALA A 35 -1.31 1.63 -13.33
CA ALA A 35 -1.99 2.90 -13.52
C ALA A 35 -1.04 3.98 -14.06
N SER A 36 0.16 4.07 -13.50
CA SER A 36 1.21 5.00 -13.95
C SER A 36 1.61 4.74 -15.39
N HIS A 37 1.87 3.46 -15.73
CA HIS A 37 2.22 3.08 -17.10
C HIS A 37 1.14 3.43 -18.13
N ASN A 38 -0.14 3.37 -17.73
CA ASN A 38 -1.28 3.66 -18.60
C ASN A 38 -1.79 5.11 -18.47
N GLY A 39 -1.20 5.93 -17.61
CA GLY A 39 -1.64 7.32 -17.37
C GLY A 39 -3.00 7.44 -16.69
N TRP A 40 -3.43 6.41 -15.91
CA TRP A 40 -4.70 6.43 -15.19
C TRP A 40 -4.62 7.32 -13.94
N LYS A 41 -5.62 8.17 -13.77
CA LYS A 41 -5.73 9.09 -12.62
C LYS A 41 -6.47 8.43 -11.47
N ASP A 42 -6.26 8.96 -10.26
CA ASP A 42 -6.99 8.54 -9.07
C ASP A 42 -8.50 8.73 -9.26
N GLY A 43 -9.25 7.71 -8.85
CA GLY A 43 -10.69 7.63 -9.06
C GLY A 43 -11.12 7.30 -10.49
N SER A 44 -10.19 6.93 -11.40
CA SER A 44 -10.56 6.43 -12.73
C SER A 44 -11.28 5.09 -12.62
N THR A 45 -12.09 4.75 -13.60
CA THR A 45 -12.87 3.50 -13.63
C THR A 45 -11.97 2.28 -13.54
N GLU A 46 -10.82 2.32 -14.19
CA GLU A 46 -9.84 1.24 -14.22
C GLU A 46 -9.21 1.03 -12.84
N LYS A 47 -8.76 2.11 -12.18
CA LYS A 47 -8.22 2.03 -10.81
C LYS A 47 -9.29 1.58 -9.83
N VAL A 48 -10.50 2.11 -9.91
CA VAL A 48 -11.65 1.69 -9.08
C VAL A 48 -11.91 0.19 -9.24
N ALA A 49 -11.88 -0.34 -10.47
CA ALA A 49 -12.06 -1.76 -10.73
C ALA A 49 -10.92 -2.61 -10.12
N LEU A 50 -9.67 -2.21 -10.30
CA LEU A 50 -8.51 -2.95 -9.77
C LEU A 50 -8.48 -2.93 -8.23
N HIS A 51 -8.69 -1.79 -7.60
CA HIS A 51 -8.80 -1.71 -6.13
C HIS A 51 -10.01 -2.49 -5.60
N GLY A 52 -11.12 -2.51 -6.35
CA GLY A 52 -12.27 -3.36 -6.04
C GLY A 52 -11.90 -4.85 -6.08
N MET A 53 -11.21 -5.31 -7.12
CA MET A 53 -10.76 -6.70 -7.21
C MET A 53 -9.78 -7.07 -6.10
N LEU A 54 -8.80 -6.21 -5.79
CA LEU A 54 -7.89 -6.42 -4.67
C LEU A 54 -8.65 -6.52 -3.35
N GLY A 55 -9.63 -5.63 -3.12
CA GLY A 55 -10.51 -5.66 -1.96
C GLY A 55 -11.32 -6.95 -1.86
N ALA A 56 -11.84 -7.46 -2.98
CA ALA A 56 -12.57 -8.73 -3.04
C ALA A 56 -11.67 -9.91 -2.62
N ILE A 57 -10.45 -9.98 -3.15
CA ILE A 57 -9.47 -11.03 -2.82
C ILE A 57 -9.09 -10.95 -1.35
N THR A 58 -8.77 -9.77 -0.85
CA THR A 58 -8.39 -9.53 0.55
C THR A 58 -9.52 -9.93 1.50
N SER A 59 -10.76 -9.53 1.20
CA SER A 59 -11.93 -9.89 2.00
C SER A 59 -12.19 -11.40 2.01
N ALA A 60 -12.15 -12.05 0.85
CA ALA A 60 -12.33 -13.50 0.75
C ALA A 60 -11.24 -14.27 1.53
N LYS A 61 -9.98 -13.85 1.44
CA LYS A 61 -8.86 -14.45 2.19
C LYS A 61 -8.96 -14.23 3.69
N SER A 62 -9.56 -13.12 4.13
CA SER A 62 -9.85 -12.87 5.55
C SER A 62 -11.08 -13.64 6.09
N GLY A 63 -11.79 -14.38 5.23
CA GLY A 63 -13.02 -15.09 5.57
C GLY A 63 -14.27 -14.20 5.51
N GLY A 64 -14.18 -13.04 4.86
CA GLY A 64 -15.29 -12.12 4.65
C GLY A 64 -15.96 -12.26 3.28
N SER A 65 -16.92 -11.39 3.00
CA SER A 65 -17.64 -11.33 1.72
C SER A 65 -16.76 -10.68 0.63
N ALA A 66 -16.49 -11.41 -0.45
CA ALA A 66 -15.75 -10.86 -1.60
C ALA A 66 -16.49 -9.64 -2.20
N LEU A 67 -17.82 -9.67 -2.28
CA LEU A 67 -18.61 -8.54 -2.78
C LEU A 67 -18.45 -7.30 -1.89
N SER A 68 -18.49 -7.46 -0.57
CA SER A 68 -18.27 -6.34 0.35
C SER A 68 -16.85 -5.77 0.24
N GLY A 69 -15.86 -6.63 0.02
CA GLY A 69 -14.47 -6.22 -0.21
C GLY A 69 -14.30 -5.48 -1.54
N LEU A 70 -14.95 -5.95 -2.60
CA LEU A 70 -14.97 -5.28 -3.91
C LEU A 70 -15.54 -3.87 -3.80
N ILE A 71 -16.66 -3.75 -3.10
CA ILE A 71 -17.31 -2.43 -2.91
C ILE A 71 -16.44 -1.52 -2.04
N ALA A 72 -15.88 -2.03 -0.93
CA ALA A 72 -15.03 -1.23 -0.06
C ALA A 72 -13.76 -0.73 -0.77
N GLY A 73 -13.06 -1.59 -1.51
CA GLY A 73 -11.85 -1.23 -2.24
C GLY A 73 -12.12 -0.25 -3.40
N GLY A 74 -13.12 -0.54 -4.23
CA GLY A 74 -13.47 0.33 -5.36
C GLY A 74 -14.01 1.69 -4.91
N ALA A 75 -14.88 1.72 -3.91
CA ALA A 75 -15.43 2.96 -3.38
C ALA A 75 -14.38 3.81 -2.68
N ASN A 76 -13.37 3.17 -2.04
CA ASN A 76 -12.25 3.90 -1.46
C ASN A 76 -11.45 4.64 -2.53
N GLU A 77 -11.09 3.98 -3.61
CA GLU A 77 -10.37 4.61 -4.72
C GLU A 77 -11.16 5.78 -5.32
N TYR A 78 -12.47 5.59 -5.51
CA TYR A 78 -13.35 6.67 -5.96
C TYR A 78 -13.37 7.86 -4.97
N ALA A 79 -13.42 7.59 -3.67
CA ALA A 79 -13.42 8.62 -2.63
C ALA A 79 -12.09 9.38 -2.59
N ILE A 80 -10.94 8.70 -2.76
CA ILE A 80 -9.62 9.36 -2.86
C ILE A 80 -9.57 10.27 -4.08
N GLY A 81 -10.00 9.81 -5.26
CA GLY A 81 -10.06 10.65 -6.45
C GLY A 81 -11.00 11.88 -6.28
N TYR A 82 -12.09 11.73 -5.53
CA TYR A 82 -12.95 12.86 -5.17
C TYR A 82 -12.28 13.84 -4.21
N LEU A 83 -11.58 13.34 -3.18
CA LEU A 83 -10.82 14.17 -2.26
C LEU A 83 -9.71 14.94 -2.97
N GLU A 84 -9.01 14.30 -3.91
CA GLU A 84 -7.99 14.95 -4.72
C GLU A 84 -8.54 16.09 -5.54
N LYS A 85 -9.68 15.89 -6.20
CA LYS A 85 -10.36 16.94 -6.97
C LYS A 85 -10.85 18.10 -6.11
N SER A 86 -11.30 17.82 -4.87
CA SER A 86 -11.93 18.81 -3.99
C SER A 86 -10.96 19.55 -3.09
N LYS A 87 -9.88 18.90 -2.64
CA LYS A 87 -8.90 19.43 -1.68
C LYS A 87 -7.50 19.61 -2.27
N GLY A 88 -7.18 18.89 -3.34
CA GLY A 88 -5.86 18.85 -3.96
C GLY A 88 -4.91 17.83 -3.31
N LYS A 89 -3.92 17.38 -4.08
CA LYS A 89 -2.88 16.43 -3.63
C LYS A 89 -2.14 16.95 -2.40
N ASP A 90 -1.76 18.22 -2.39
CA ASP A 90 -1.03 18.82 -1.27
C ASP A 90 -1.78 18.74 0.06
N TRP A 91 -3.10 18.86 0.03
CA TRP A 91 -3.89 18.70 1.24
C TRP A 91 -3.90 17.26 1.72
N ILE A 92 -4.13 16.30 0.83
CA ILE A 92 -4.05 14.87 1.12
C ILE A 92 -2.68 14.55 1.74
N ASN A 93 -1.62 15.04 1.10
CA ASN A 93 -0.23 14.85 1.50
C ASN A 93 0.09 15.39 2.90
N LYS A 94 -0.55 16.46 3.30
CA LYS A 94 -0.38 17.06 4.63
C LYS A 94 -1.25 16.44 5.73
N HIS A 95 -2.24 15.60 5.36
CA HIS A 95 -3.21 15.05 6.29
C HIS A 95 -3.41 13.53 6.15
N PRO A 96 -2.31 12.73 6.11
CA PRO A 96 -2.38 11.30 5.81
C PRO A 96 -3.28 10.53 6.77
N ASP A 97 -3.15 10.79 8.07
CA ASP A 97 -3.94 10.11 9.10
C ASP A 97 -5.43 10.43 8.96
N THR A 98 -5.75 11.69 8.61
CA THR A 98 -7.14 12.10 8.40
C THR A 98 -7.75 11.38 7.19
N VAL A 99 -7.01 11.29 6.10
CA VAL A 99 -7.45 10.59 4.88
C VAL A 99 -7.63 9.10 5.15
N GLN A 100 -6.68 8.45 5.84
CA GLN A 100 -6.79 7.05 6.22
C GLN A 100 -7.99 6.78 7.13
N ASN A 101 -8.26 7.64 8.11
CA ASN A 101 -9.40 7.52 9.02
C ASN A 101 -10.74 7.70 8.29
N ILE A 102 -10.84 8.66 7.37
CA ILE A 102 -12.02 8.84 6.51
C ILE A 102 -12.23 7.59 5.66
N SER A 103 -11.18 7.08 5.03
CA SER A 103 -11.22 5.86 4.22
C SER A 103 -11.68 4.66 5.03
N ALA A 104 -11.11 4.45 6.22
CA ALA A 104 -11.49 3.36 7.11
C ALA A 104 -12.98 3.44 7.51
N ALA A 105 -13.45 4.62 7.90
CA ALA A 105 -14.85 4.83 8.26
C ALA A 105 -15.78 4.55 7.07
N PHE A 106 -15.44 5.08 5.91
CA PHE A 106 -16.22 4.92 4.68
C PHE A 106 -16.31 3.45 4.24
N GLY A 107 -15.17 2.76 4.17
CA GLY A 107 -15.13 1.35 3.81
C GLY A 107 -15.83 0.44 4.82
N GLY A 108 -15.72 0.77 6.10
CA GLY A 108 -16.43 0.06 7.17
C GLY A 108 -17.96 0.17 7.04
N ILE A 109 -18.45 1.37 6.78
CA ILE A 109 -19.88 1.64 6.58
C ILE A 109 -20.40 0.89 5.35
N LEU A 110 -19.72 1.04 4.20
CA LEU A 110 -20.14 0.41 2.96
C LEU A 110 -20.12 -1.13 3.04
N SER A 111 -19.09 -1.70 3.64
CA SER A 111 -19.02 -3.14 3.86
C SER A 111 -20.17 -3.63 4.74
N LYS A 112 -20.52 -2.87 5.78
CA LYS A 112 -21.63 -3.22 6.66
C LYS A 112 -22.98 -3.13 5.93
N MET A 113 -23.19 -2.12 5.12
CA MET A 113 -24.40 -1.93 4.32
C MET A 113 -24.60 -3.05 3.28
N THR A 114 -23.52 -3.66 2.81
CA THR A 114 -23.54 -4.77 1.83
C THR A 114 -23.50 -6.16 2.49
N GLY A 115 -23.79 -6.23 3.79
CA GLY A 115 -23.87 -7.48 4.54
C GLY A 115 -22.52 -8.08 4.95
N GLY A 116 -21.43 -7.31 4.78
CA GLY A 116 -20.08 -7.72 5.17
C GLY A 116 -19.71 -7.28 6.58
N SER A 117 -18.43 -7.50 6.93
CA SER A 117 -17.83 -7.04 8.17
C SER A 117 -17.37 -5.60 8.04
N GLY A 118 -17.89 -4.70 8.87
CA GLY A 118 -17.44 -3.31 8.93
C GLY A 118 -15.94 -3.19 9.24
N HIS A 119 -15.43 -4.09 10.10
CA HIS A 119 -14.00 -4.14 10.42
C HIS A 119 -13.15 -4.51 9.18
N THR A 120 -13.56 -5.53 8.43
CA THR A 120 -12.87 -5.94 7.20
C THR A 120 -12.91 -4.83 6.15
N GLY A 121 -14.06 -4.18 5.95
CA GLY A 121 -14.18 -3.06 5.01
C GLY A 121 -13.33 -1.85 5.41
N ALA A 122 -13.30 -1.51 6.69
CA ALA A 122 -12.43 -0.45 7.23
C ALA A 122 -10.95 -0.76 6.97
N TYR A 123 -10.53 -1.99 7.24
CA TYR A 123 -9.15 -2.45 7.00
C TYR A 123 -8.78 -2.36 5.51
N ILE A 124 -9.63 -2.87 4.60
CA ILE A 124 -9.37 -2.85 3.16
C ILE A 124 -9.21 -1.41 2.65
N SER A 125 -10.11 -0.51 3.04
CA SER A 125 -10.06 0.88 2.62
C SER A 125 -8.87 1.63 3.22
N GLN A 126 -8.55 1.39 4.50
CA GLN A 126 -7.38 1.98 5.14
C GLN A 126 -6.08 1.53 4.46
N MET A 127 -5.95 0.24 4.16
CA MET A 127 -4.77 -0.30 3.47
C MET A 127 -4.68 0.21 2.04
N GLY A 128 -5.81 0.30 1.32
CA GLY A 128 -5.85 0.92 -0.01
C GLY A 128 -5.33 2.36 0.02
N THR A 129 -5.72 3.15 1.00
CA THR A 129 -5.24 4.53 1.16
C THR A 129 -3.78 4.58 1.60
N LYS A 130 -3.39 3.72 2.56
CA LYS A 130 -2.02 3.67 3.09
C LYS A 130 -1.00 3.34 2.01
N TRP A 131 -1.34 2.48 1.06
CA TRP A 131 -0.44 2.00 0.01
C TRP A 131 -0.78 2.55 -1.39
N ASN A 132 -1.63 3.57 -1.46
CA ASN A 132 -1.87 4.31 -2.70
C ASN A 132 -0.70 5.27 -2.99
N GLU A 133 -0.63 5.78 -4.21
CA GLU A 133 0.37 6.71 -4.78
C GLU A 133 0.96 7.72 -3.77
N TYR A 134 0.13 8.17 -2.86
CA TYR A 134 0.47 9.13 -1.83
C TYR A 134 1.60 8.69 -0.87
N LEU A 135 1.56 7.45 -0.35
CA LEU A 135 2.62 6.96 0.55
C LEU A 135 3.82 6.43 -0.21
N LEU A 136 3.62 5.94 -1.43
CA LEU A 136 4.71 5.63 -2.34
C LEU A 136 5.51 6.90 -2.68
N THR A 137 4.86 8.02 -2.96
CA THR A 137 5.54 9.31 -3.18
C THR A 137 6.29 9.82 -1.94
N GLN A 138 5.83 9.50 -0.72
CA GLN A 138 6.57 9.83 0.50
C GLN A 138 7.77 8.89 0.74
N LEU A 139 7.61 7.61 0.41
CA LEU A 139 8.72 6.65 0.45
C LEU A 139 9.79 7.03 -0.58
N GLU A 140 9.39 7.35 -1.81
CA GLU A 140 10.29 7.84 -2.86
C GLU A 140 11.00 9.13 -2.45
N ARG A 141 10.30 10.09 -1.83
CA ARG A 141 10.93 11.29 -1.27
C ARG A 141 11.89 10.99 -0.13
N SER A 142 11.52 10.10 0.79
CA SER A 142 12.42 9.73 1.89
C SER A 142 13.63 8.95 1.40
N GLU A 143 13.50 8.19 0.34
CA GLU A 143 14.61 7.55 -0.36
C GLU A 143 15.50 8.60 -1.06
N GLU A 144 14.91 9.56 -1.76
CA GLU A 144 15.63 10.63 -2.42
C GLU A 144 16.38 11.54 -1.41
N GLU A 145 15.73 11.92 -0.30
CA GLU A 145 16.36 12.64 0.80
C GLU A 145 17.49 11.84 1.45
N LEU A 146 17.32 10.52 1.62
CA LEU A 146 18.36 9.64 2.13
C LEU A 146 19.54 9.53 1.17
N TRP A 147 19.27 9.48 -0.14
CA TRP A 147 20.32 9.50 -1.16
C TRP A 147 21.07 10.82 -1.18
N GLU A 148 20.38 11.95 -1.14
CA GLU A 148 21.01 13.27 -1.06
C GLU A 148 21.89 13.42 0.20
N GLN A 149 21.43 12.86 1.33
CA GLN A 149 22.20 12.86 2.56
C GLN A 149 23.48 12.02 2.43
N LYS A 150 23.37 10.82 1.86
CA LYS A 150 24.52 9.93 1.61
C LYS A 150 25.51 10.53 0.61
N GLU A 151 25.01 11.24 -0.39
CA GLU A 151 25.87 11.92 -1.37
C GLU A 151 26.62 13.09 -0.72
N LYS A 152 25.98 13.87 0.14
CA LYS A 152 26.63 14.89 0.97
C LYS A 152 27.68 14.31 1.93
N GLU A 153 27.38 13.17 2.56
CA GLU A 153 28.33 12.45 3.41
C GLU A 153 29.55 11.96 2.61
N ARG A 154 29.32 11.47 1.39
CA ARG A 154 30.39 11.03 0.47
C ARG A 154 31.29 12.19 0.02
N GLU A 155 30.71 13.34 -0.29
CA GLU A 155 31.48 14.56 -0.61
C GLU A 155 32.35 15.03 0.57
N GLN A 156 31.81 14.90 1.79
CA GLN A 156 32.50 15.30 3.01
C GLN A 156 33.58 14.29 3.44
N TYR A 157 33.46 13.01 3.06
CA TYR A 157 34.41 11.94 3.41
C TYR A 157 34.76 11.10 2.18
N PRO A 158 35.59 11.63 1.24
CA PRO A 158 36.02 10.88 0.07
C PRO A 158 36.84 9.67 0.49
N GLY A 159 36.35 8.45 0.25
CA GLY A 159 37.03 7.21 0.57
C GLY A 159 36.21 6.22 1.43
N ASN A 160 34.99 6.55 1.83
CA ASN A 160 34.15 5.68 2.65
C ASN A 160 33.44 4.54 1.88
N GLY A 161 33.82 4.29 0.62
CA GLY A 161 33.37 3.10 -0.16
C GLY A 161 31.89 3.08 -0.53
N ALA A 162 31.16 4.17 -0.31
CA ALA A 162 29.75 4.23 -0.71
C ALA A 162 29.64 4.48 -2.22
N TYR A 163 28.90 3.66 -2.91
CA TYR A 163 28.59 3.80 -4.33
C TYR A 163 27.59 4.95 -4.57
N SER A 164 27.71 5.68 -5.68
CA SER A 164 26.71 6.68 -6.08
C SER A 164 25.41 6.00 -6.50
N LYS A 165 24.32 6.78 -6.57
CA LYS A 165 23.01 6.30 -7.05
C LYS A 165 23.15 5.73 -8.46
N GLU A 166 23.87 6.45 -9.35
CA GLU A 166 24.11 6.03 -10.73
C GLU A 166 24.93 4.73 -10.83
N GLU A 167 25.94 4.56 -9.96
CA GLU A 167 26.74 3.33 -9.93
C GLU A 167 25.93 2.14 -9.48
N ILE A 168 24.95 2.32 -8.60
CA ILE A 168 24.06 1.27 -8.13
C ILE A 168 23.01 0.95 -9.18
N GLU A 169 22.37 1.97 -9.79
CA GLU A 169 21.41 1.79 -10.88
C GLU A 169 22.06 1.07 -12.07
N ASP A 170 23.28 1.45 -12.44
CA ASP A 170 24.07 0.77 -13.47
C ASP A 170 24.40 -0.68 -13.11
N ALA A 171 24.70 -0.96 -11.84
CA ALA A 171 24.98 -2.30 -11.37
C ALA A 171 23.71 -3.20 -11.32
N ILE A 172 22.55 -2.61 -11.05
CA ILE A 172 21.23 -3.29 -11.12
C ILE A 172 20.89 -3.58 -12.58
N GLU A 173 21.01 -2.57 -13.47
CA GLU A 173 20.74 -2.74 -14.90
C GLU A 173 21.65 -3.80 -15.55
N LYS A 174 22.91 -3.86 -15.15
CA LYS A 174 23.86 -4.88 -15.58
C LYS A 174 23.68 -6.24 -14.91
N GLY A 175 22.73 -6.37 -13.97
CA GLY A 175 22.46 -7.62 -13.26
C GLY A 175 23.56 -8.06 -12.28
N VAL A 176 24.47 -7.16 -11.93
CA VAL A 176 25.52 -7.40 -10.93
C VAL A 176 24.96 -7.42 -9.52
N ILE A 177 23.95 -6.58 -9.27
CA ILE A 177 23.21 -6.53 -8.01
C ILE A 177 21.74 -6.79 -8.31
N LYS A 178 21.06 -7.61 -7.51
CA LYS A 178 19.61 -7.73 -7.58
C LYS A 178 18.98 -6.61 -6.77
N GLU A 179 18.08 -5.88 -7.36
CA GLU A 179 17.32 -4.78 -6.73
C GLU A 179 16.81 -5.15 -5.33
N LYS A 180 16.29 -6.38 -5.18
CA LYS A 180 15.82 -6.93 -3.90
C LYS A 180 16.90 -6.99 -2.81
N ASP A 181 18.13 -7.36 -3.17
CA ASP A 181 19.22 -7.54 -2.21
C ASP A 181 19.78 -6.19 -1.74
N TYR A 182 19.62 -5.15 -2.56
CA TYR A 182 20.02 -3.80 -2.22
C TYR A 182 19.11 -3.18 -1.14
N PHE A 183 17.79 -3.25 -1.31
CA PHE A 183 16.85 -2.69 -0.34
C PHE A 183 16.78 -3.44 0.99
N MET A 184 17.16 -4.72 1.02
CA MET A 184 17.23 -5.50 2.27
C MET A 184 18.42 -5.14 3.16
N ASN A 185 19.48 -4.53 2.62
CA ASN A 185 20.67 -4.12 3.37
C ASN A 185 20.64 -2.65 3.83
N LEU A 186 19.57 -1.90 3.49
CA LEU A 186 19.36 -0.51 3.91
C LEU A 186 18.45 -0.39 5.15
N ALA A 187 17.86 -1.49 5.63
CA ALA A 187 17.03 -1.59 6.82
C ALA A 187 17.84 -2.09 8.02
#